data_233305dd9bb092b0a03d91f2bd175ad3
#
_entry.id   233305dd9bb092b0a03d91f2bd175ad3
#
_cell.length_a   1.000
_cell.length_b   1.000
_cell.length_c   1.000
_cell.angle_alpha   90.00
_cell.angle_beta   90.00
_cell.angle_gamma   90.00
#
_symmetry.space_group_name_H-M   'P 1'
#
loop_
_entity.id
_entity.type
_entity.pdbx_description
1 polymer ?
#
loop_
_entity_poly.entity_id
_entity_poly.type
_entity_poly.pdbx_seq_one_letter_code
_entity_poly.pdbx_strand_id
1 'polypeptide(L)'
;MGVGVQRILSAAASLMVSTACLHAQVGGCDTLPATKPEDIDALASAGLAQSRAEQYDAAAACYRKVLAIDARIPQIQLNLGLAEFKSGHFREATGPFQTVLDLDPKNMQARTLLGMTYYGSRMFKDAAANLEIALAADPENTKLHYYFAESLLSSGDYQRSLKEFEWLERHDPDSAATHVLSAQALDGLSRPEEAILELKAALAQSPAEPNAHFGIGFIYWTQQKDDDAEREFRLELDHDPANAQAWAWLADVLIRRNDFEKARPLIDKALSIDPRVRIAHLDLGICLAQDKQYDRAIEELKEAIRLDDAKTDAHFRLARVYKEAGKPAESAAELDIVRRLRDQKNEDNLQKVTSPPPEFQPGK
;
A
#
# COMPACT_ATOMS: atom_id res chain seq x y z
N MET A 1 -6.62 0.69 -1.49
CA MET A 1 -5.32 0.00 -1.61
C MET A 1 -5.13 -0.98 -0.45
N GLY A 2 -5.82 -2.08 -0.43
CA GLY A 2 -5.72 -3.06 0.66
C GLY A 2 -6.32 -4.43 0.31
N VAL A 3 -6.70 -4.66 -0.93
CA VAL A 3 -7.43 -5.88 -1.34
C VAL A 3 -6.50 -6.93 -1.98
N GLY A 4 -5.29 -6.56 -2.39
CA GLY A 4 -4.35 -7.47 -3.06
C GLY A 4 -3.70 -8.53 -2.16
N VAL A 5 -3.55 -8.26 -0.87
CA VAL A 5 -2.82 -9.17 0.04
C VAL A 5 -3.65 -10.39 0.48
N GLN A 6 -4.98 -10.32 0.41
CA GLN A 6 -5.86 -11.42 0.87
C GLN A 6 -6.15 -12.50 -0.20
N ARG A 7 -5.96 -12.24 -1.48
CA ARG A 7 -6.32 -13.22 -2.54
C ARG A 7 -5.23 -14.21 -2.93
N ILE A 8 -3.98 -14.01 -2.56
CA ILE A 8 -2.88 -14.95 -2.88
C ILE A 8 -2.78 -16.13 -1.88
N LEU A 9 -3.55 -16.12 -0.80
CA LEU A 9 -3.56 -17.21 0.19
C LEU A 9 -4.65 -18.28 -0.04
N SER A 10 -5.50 -18.20 -1.08
CA SER A 10 -6.67 -19.07 -1.20
C SER A 10 -6.63 -20.12 -2.33
N ALA A 11 -5.53 -20.32 -3.04
CA ALA A 11 -5.44 -21.31 -4.11
C ALA A 11 -4.62 -22.56 -3.75
N ALA A 12 -4.90 -23.18 -2.60
CA ALA A 12 -4.47 -24.55 -2.34
C ALA A 12 -5.27 -25.11 -1.16
N ALA A 13 -6.47 -25.62 -1.38
CA ALA A 13 -7.04 -26.71 -0.59
C ALA A 13 -8.45 -27.05 -1.09
N SER A 14 -8.56 -28.02 -1.95
CA SER A 14 -9.77 -28.87 -2.05
C SER A 14 -9.30 -30.30 -2.21
N LEU A 15 -9.13 -30.97 -1.09
CA LEU A 15 -9.31 -32.42 -0.96
C LEU A 15 -9.95 -32.64 0.41
N MET A 16 -11.26 -32.85 0.42
CA MET A 16 -11.94 -33.40 1.58
C MET A 16 -11.50 -34.86 1.73
N VAL A 17 -10.68 -35.10 2.72
CA VAL A 17 -10.58 -36.44 3.37
C VAL A 17 -11.03 -36.22 4.80
N SER A 18 -12.21 -36.73 5.08
CA SER A 18 -12.75 -36.88 6.45
C SER A 18 -11.85 -37.84 7.21
N THR A 19 -10.97 -37.29 8.03
CA THR A 19 -10.35 -38.04 9.11
C THR A 19 -10.57 -37.19 10.37
N ALA A 20 -11.28 -37.79 11.32
CA ALA A 20 -11.35 -37.31 12.67
C ALA A 20 -9.91 -37.27 13.21
N CYS A 21 -9.24 -36.13 13.03
CA CYS A 21 -7.98 -35.86 13.70
C CYS A 21 -8.28 -35.64 15.17
N LEU A 22 -7.86 -36.63 16.00
CA LEU A 22 -7.54 -36.37 17.39
C LEU A 22 -6.76 -35.04 17.44
N HIS A 23 -7.39 -34.01 17.95
CA HIS A 23 -6.67 -32.85 18.48
C HIS A 23 -5.94 -33.35 19.74
N ALA A 24 -4.77 -33.96 19.55
CA ALA A 24 -3.79 -33.98 20.61
C ALA A 24 -3.55 -32.49 20.90
N GLN A 25 -4.05 -32.01 22.03
CA GLN A 25 -3.64 -30.71 22.57
C GLN A 25 -2.12 -30.78 22.66
N VAL A 26 -1.44 -30.18 21.69
CA VAL A 26 0.01 -29.95 21.78
C VAL A 26 0.12 -29.01 22.98
N GLY A 27 0.58 -29.52 24.12
CA GLY A 27 0.73 -28.74 25.32
C GLY A 27 1.54 -27.50 25.00
N GLY A 28 0.93 -26.32 25.20
CA GLY A 28 1.63 -25.06 24.98
C GLY A 28 2.86 -24.99 25.89
N CYS A 29 3.83 -24.19 25.51
CA CYS A 29 5.04 -23.98 26.32
C CYS A 29 4.77 -23.30 27.68
N ASP A 30 3.50 -22.99 28.00
CA ASP A 30 3.13 -22.30 29.24
C ASP A 30 3.40 -23.11 30.51
N THR A 31 3.35 -24.43 30.39
CA THR A 31 3.65 -25.35 31.49
C THR A 31 5.13 -25.74 31.57
N LEU A 32 5.93 -25.39 30.57
CA LEU A 32 7.35 -25.72 30.52
C LEU A 32 8.18 -24.70 31.32
N PRO A 33 9.15 -25.16 32.13
CA PRO A 33 10.08 -24.25 32.79
C PRO A 33 10.91 -23.50 31.74
N ALA A 34 11.32 -22.29 32.07
CA ALA A 34 12.11 -21.42 31.17
C ALA A 34 13.22 -20.70 31.96
N THR A 35 13.96 -21.45 32.77
CA THR A 35 14.90 -20.86 33.72
C THR A 35 16.34 -21.38 33.54
N LYS A 36 16.52 -22.48 32.82
CA LYS A 36 17.82 -23.16 32.72
C LYS A 36 18.12 -23.55 31.25
N PRO A 37 19.43 -23.69 30.90
CA PRO A 37 19.80 -24.13 29.57
C PRO A 37 19.22 -25.48 29.12
N GLU A 38 18.97 -26.40 30.03
CA GLU A 38 18.34 -27.70 29.76
C GLU A 38 16.86 -27.56 29.29
N ASP A 39 16.22 -26.43 29.52
CA ASP A 39 14.81 -26.18 29.11
C ASP A 39 14.72 -25.77 27.62
N ILE A 40 15.82 -25.37 26.99
CA ILE A 40 15.86 -24.81 25.62
C ILE A 40 15.29 -25.80 24.60
N ASP A 41 15.72 -27.06 24.61
CA ASP A 41 15.31 -28.06 23.61
C ASP A 41 13.83 -28.38 23.71
N ALA A 42 13.28 -28.46 24.92
CA ALA A 42 11.86 -28.69 25.15
C ALA A 42 10.99 -27.51 24.65
N LEU A 43 11.40 -26.28 24.98
CA LEU A 43 10.72 -25.06 24.55
C LEU A 43 10.80 -24.85 23.05
N ALA A 44 11.98 -25.07 22.44
CA ALA A 44 12.16 -24.97 20.99
C ALA A 44 11.33 -26.01 20.24
N SER A 45 11.28 -27.25 20.75
CA SER A 45 10.45 -28.32 20.18
C SER A 45 8.95 -28.00 20.27
N ALA A 46 8.49 -27.44 21.40
CA ALA A 46 7.13 -26.99 21.56
C ALA A 46 6.80 -25.87 20.57
N GLY A 47 7.67 -24.85 20.43
CA GLY A 47 7.50 -23.78 19.47
C GLY A 47 7.43 -24.29 18.02
N LEU A 48 8.27 -25.26 17.67
CA LEU A 48 8.23 -25.88 16.33
C LEU A 48 6.92 -26.66 16.10
N ALA A 49 6.41 -27.36 17.10
CA ALA A 49 5.14 -28.06 17.03
C ALA A 49 3.96 -27.09 16.84
N GLN A 50 3.96 -25.96 17.57
CA GLN A 50 2.97 -24.89 17.38
C GLN A 50 3.05 -24.25 15.99
N SER A 51 4.27 -23.98 15.48
CA SER A 51 4.46 -23.46 14.11
C SER A 51 3.92 -24.42 13.04
N ARG A 52 4.12 -25.75 13.21
CA ARG A 52 3.57 -26.76 12.29
C ARG A 52 2.04 -26.87 12.35
N ALA A 53 1.46 -26.54 13.51
CA ALA A 53 0.01 -26.45 13.70
C ALA A 53 -0.56 -25.07 13.29
N GLU A 54 0.25 -24.22 12.67
CA GLU A 54 -0.10 -22.85 12.26
C GLU A 54 -0.53 -21.94 13.42
N GLN A 55 -0.18 -22.30 14.65
CA GLN A 55 -0.43 -21.54 15.86
C GLN A 55 0.75 -20.61 16.13
N TYR A 56 0.92 -19.62 15.26
CA TYR A 56 2.14 -18.81 15.21
C TYR A 56 2.34 -17.95 16.47
N ASP A 57 1.27 -17.41 17.07
CA ASP A 57 1.38 -16.64 18.33
C ASP A 57 1.88 -17.50 19.49
N ALA A 58 1.38 -18.74 19.57
CA ALA A 58 1.84 -19.71 20.58
C ALA A 58 3.30 -20.13 20.31
N ALA A 59 3.68 -20.30 19.04
CA ALA A 59 5.05 -20.58 18.65
C ALA A 59 5.98 -19.42 19.06
N ALA A 60 5.58 -18.19 18.78
CA ALA A 60 6.35 -16.99 19.14
C ALA A 60 6.56 -16.88 20.65
N ALA A 61 5.50 -17.19 21.46
CA ALA A 61 5.61 -17.22 22.91
C ALA A 61 6.66 -18.24 23.40
N CYS A 62 6.70 -19.44 22.78
CA CYS A 62 7.69 -20.46 23.12
C CYS A 62 9.11 -19.99 22.76
N TYR A 63 9.32 -19.44 21.55
CA TYR A 63 10.62 -18.97 21.12
C TYR A 63 11.12 -17.78 21.97
N ARG A 64 10.24 -16.87 22.41
CA ARG A 64 10.62 -15.80 23.35
C ARG A 64 11.11 -16.36 24.70
N LYS A 65 10.52 -17.46 25.20
CA LYS A 65 11.01 -18.13 26.41
C LYS A 65 12.42 -18.72 26.21
N VAL A 66 12.68 -19.34 25.04
CA VAL A 66 14.05 -19.80 24.71
C VAL A 66 15.03 -18.64 24.71
N LEU A 67 14.68 -17.55 24.03
CA LEU A 67 15.54 -16.37 23.90
C LEU A 67 15.73 -15.59 25.21
N ALA A 68 14.87 -15.79 26.19
CA ALA A 68 15.06 -15.28 27.56
C ALA A 68 16.18 -16.04 28.29
N ILE A 69 16.47 -17.31 27.91
CA ILE A 69 17.57 -18.09 28.45
C ILE A 69 18.88 -17.76 27.70
N ASP A 70 18.83 -17.80 26.36
CA ASP A 70 19.94 -17.44 25.49
C ASP A 70 19.44 -16.66 24.26
N ALA A 71 19.69 -15.36 24.26
CA ALA A 71 19.26 -14.43 23.22
C ALA A 71 20.01 -14.60 21.88
N ARG A 72 21.10 -15.36 21.83
CA ARG A 72 22.00 -15.44 20.68
C ARG A 72 21.88 -16.76 19.90
N ILE A 73 20.75 -17.42 19.93
CA ILE A 73 20.51 -18.62 19.14
C ILE A 73 19.92 -18.22 17.77
N PRO A 74 20.69 -18.17 16.67
CA PRO A 74 20.24 -17.61 15.40
C PRO A 74 19.01 -18.33 14.84
N GLN A 75 18.95 -19.67 14.99
CA GLN A 75 17.82 -20.46 14.50
C GLN A 75 16.52 -20.13 15.24
N ILE A 76 16.58 -19.85 16.54
CA ILE A 76 15.41 -19.48 17.34
C ILE A 76 14.96 -18.06 17.01
N GLN A 77 15.93 -17.13 16.82
CA GLN A 77 15.61 -15.78 16.32
C GLN A 77 14.91 -15.84 14.96
N LEU A 78 15.43 -16.65 14.02
CA LEU A 78 14.82 -16.85 12.71
C LEU A 78 13.39 -17.40 12.82
N ASN A 79 13.20 -18.41 13.69
CA ASN A 79 11.89 -19.03 13.92
C ASN A 79 10.92 -18.07 14.60
N LEU A 80 11.38 -17.26 15.56
CA LEU A 80 10.55 -16.21 16.17
C LEU A 80 10.11 -15.19 15.13
N GLY A 81 11.07 -14.65 14.36
CA GLY A 81 10.75 -13.70 13.30
C GLY A 81 9.74 -14.27 12.30
N LEU A 82 9.90 -15.53 11.92
CA LEU A 82 8.97 -16.20 11.01
C LEU A 82 7.58 -16.38 11.61
N ALA A 83 7.48 -16.74 12.89
CA ALA A 83 6.21 -16.87 13.60
C ALA A 83 5.50 -15.52 13.69
N GLU A 84 6.20 -14.45 14.07
CA GLU A 84 5.65 -13.09 14.09
C GLU A 84 5.21 -12.62 12.71
N PHE A 85 6.03 -12.88 11.68
CA PHE A 85 5.69 -12.56 10.28
C PHE A 85 4.42 -13.28 9.83
N LYS A 86 4.27 -14.56 10.14
CA LYS A 86 3.10 -15.37 9.79
C LYS A 86 1.84 -14.97 10.55
N SER A 87 1.98 -14.46 11.78
CA SER A 87 0.89 -13.84 12.56
C SER A 87 0.50 -12.44 12.03
N GLY A 88 1.26 -11.87 11.10
CA GLY A 88 1.06 -10.49 10.62
C GLY A 88 1.62 -9.42 11.56
N HIS A 89 2.38 -9.81 12.58
CA HIS A 89 3.07 -8.92 13.52
C HIS A 89 4.40 -8.45 12.92
N PHE A 90 4.32 -7.73 11.79
CA PHE A 90 5.50 -7.36 11.02
C PHE A 90 6.50 -6.50 11.80
N ARG A 91 6.01 -5.61 12.67
CA ARG A 91 6.88 -4.76 13.49
C ARG A 91 7.73 -5.60 14.46
N GLU A 92 7.10 -6.58 15.10
CA GLU A 92 7.71 -7.50 16.06
C GLU A 92 8.70 -8.45 15.35
N ALA A 93 8.44 -8.85 14.12
CA ALA A 93 9.30 -9.72 13.33
C ALA A 93 10.64 -9.06 12.94
N THR A 94 10.71 -7.73 12.89
CA THR A 94 11.92 -6.99 12.44
C THR A 94 13.12 -7.27 13.33
N GLY A 95 12.97 -7.18 14.64
CA GLY A 95 14.07 -7.35 15.61
C GLY A 95 14.75 -8.73 15.54
N PRO A 96 14.01 -9.82 15.57
CA PRO A 96 14.54 -11.17 15.40
C PRO A 96 15.35 -11.36 14.12
N PHE A 97 14.85 -10.94 12.95
CA PHE A 97 15.59 -11.06 11.69
C PHE A 97 16.85 -10.19 11.67
N GLN A 98 16.76 -8.97 12.22
CA GLN A 98 17.95 -8.11 12.34
C GLN A 98 19.01 -8.77 13.23
N THR A 99 18.64 -9.39 14.35
CA THR A 99 19.56 -10.11 15.22
C THR A 99 20.26 -11.27 14.49
N VAL A 100 19.53 -12.00 13.62
CA VAL A 100 20.17 -13.03 12.78
C VAL A 100 21.21 -12.41 11.86
N LEU A 101 20.91 -11.27 11.23
CA LEU A 101 21.84 -10.60 10.32
C LEU A 101 23.03 -9.96 11.04
N ASP A 102 22.86 -9.55 12.29
CA ASP A 102 23.98 -9.06 13.12
C ASP A 102 24.95 -10.19 13.48
N LEU A 103 24.45 -11.42 13.63
CA LEU A 103 25.25 -12.61 13.89
C LEU A 103 25.83 -13.22 12.61
N ASP A 104 25.08 -13.22 11.53
CA ASP A 104 25.46 -13.71 10.20
C ASP A 104 24.96 -12.76 9.12
N PRO A 105 25.73 -11.75 8.72
CA PRO A 105 25.35 -10.79 7.68
C PRO A 105 25.08 -11.39 6.29
N LYS A 106 25.51 -12.64 6.07
CA LYS A 106 25.33 -13.37 4.82
C LYS A 106 24.08 -14.27 4.81
N ASN A 107 23.28 -14.26 5.85
CA ASN A 107 22.06 -15.05 5.92
C ASN A 107 20.99 -14.47 4.99
N MET A 108 20.94 -14.96 3.74
CA MET A 108 20.01 -14.47 2.73
C MET A 108 18.56 -14.80 3.07
N GLN A 109 18.29 -15.88 3.80
CA GLN A 109 16.93 -16.19 4.28
C GLN A 109 16.42 -15.10 5.23
N ALA A 110 17.23 -14.73 6.23
CA ALA A 110 16.87 -13.64 7.15
C ALA A 110 16.76 -12.30 6.41
N ARG A 111 17.63 -12.04 5.43
CA ARG A 111 17.61 -10.84 4.60
C ARG A 111 16.30 -10.72 3.80
N THR A 112 15.91 -11.79 3.13
CA THR A 112 14.65 -11.87 2.38
C THR A 112 13.45 -11.63 3.29
N LEU A 113 13.40 -12.35 4.44
CA LEU A 113 12.29 -12.23 5.38
C LEU A 113 12.22 -10.83 6.01
N LEU A 114 13.35 -10.21 6.30
CA LEU A 114 13.41 -8.83 6.78
C LEU A 114 12.86 -7.84 5.73
N GLY A 115 13.26 -7.99 4.46
CA GLY A 115 12.74 -7.18 3.36
C GLY A 115 11.22 -7.33 3.21
N MET A 116 10.70 -8.56 3.24
CA MET A 116 9.26 -8.82 3.20
C MET A 116 8.53 -8.29 4.45
N THR A 117 9.18 -8.30 5.61
CA THR A 117 8.66 -7.75 6.87
C THR A 117 8.52 -6.22 6.77
N TYR A 118 9.52 -5.55 6.24
CA TYR A 118 9.46 -4.12 5.98
C TYR A 118 8.39 -3.77 4.95
N TYR A 119 8.25 -4.57 3.89
CA TYR A 119 7.16 -4.41 2.93
C TYR A 119 5.78 -4.51 3.61
N GLY A 120 5.55 -5.54 4.42
CA GLY A 120 4.31 -5.70 5.20
C GLY A 120 4.05 -4.56 6.19
N SER A 121 5.11 -3.97 6.76
CA SER A 121 5.06 -2.80 7.63
C SER A 121 4.93 -1.47 6.87
N ARG A 122 4.89 -1.47 5.54
CA ARG A 122 4.88 -0.31 4.65
C ARG A 122 6.14 0.58 4.76
N MET A 123 7.23 0.03 5.24
CA MET A 123 8.55 0.66 5.29
C MET A 123 9.27 0.37 3.96
N PHE A 124 8.75 0.93 2.87
CA PHE A 124 9.10 0.52 1.51
C PHE A 124 10.56 0.78 1.13
N LYS A 125 11.18 1.85 1.65
CA LYS A 125 12.60 2.11 1.41
C LYS A 125 13.50 1.04 2.03
N ASP A 126 13.20 0.64 3.27
CA ASP A 126 13.94 -0.40 3.97
C ASP A 126 13.69 -1.78 3.35
N ALA A 127 12.45 -2.02 2.89
CA ALA A 127 12.08 -3.20 2.12
C ALA A 127 12.94 -3.30 0.85
N ALA A 128 12.96 -2.25 0.03
CA ALA A 128 13.72 -2.22 -1.21
C ALA A 128 15.22 -2.49 -0.96
N ALA A 129 15.82 -1.84 0.04
CA ALA A 129 17.23 -2.01 0.36
C ALA A 129 17.60 -3.47 0.73
N ASN A 130 16.75 -4.16 1.49
CA ASN A 130 16.98 -5.55 1.87
C ASN A 130 16.68 -6.54 0.74
N LEU A 131 15.62 -6.29 -0.04
CA LEU A 131 15.23 -7.13 -1.17
C LEU A 131 16.23 -7.05 -2.31
N GLU A 132 16.85 -5.90 -2.57
CA GLU A 132 17.92 -5.73 -3.54
C GLU A 132 19.12 -6.64 -3.25
N ILE A 133 19.53 -6.71 -1.98
CA ILE A 133 20.64 -7.59 -1.56
C ILE A 133 20.22 -9.07 -1.69
N ALA A 134 18.99 -9.40 -1.33
CA ALA A 134 18.48 -10.76 -1.44
C ALA A 134 18.37 -11.19 -2.92
N LEU A 135 17.92 -10.30 -3.79
CA LEU A 135 17.79 -10.52 -5.21
C LEU A 135 19.13 -10.72 -5.91
N ALA A 136 20.18 -10.01 -5.46
CA ALA A 136 21.54 -10.22 -5.97
C ALA A 136 22.07 -11.64 -5.72
N ALA A 137 21.55 -12.34 -4.70
CA ALA A 137 21.92 -13.74 -4.43
C ALA A 137 21.01 -14.76 -5.17
N ASP A 138 19.81 -14.37 -5.57
CA ASP A 138 18.86 -15.20 -6.30
C ASP A 138 18.16 -14.39 -7.41
N PRO A 139 18.88 -14.07 -8.50
CA PRO A 139 18.44 -13.10 -9.52
C PRO A 139 17.30 -13.59 -10.43
N GLU A 140 16.92 -14.86 -10.35
CA GLU A 140 15.81 -15.42 -11.12
C GLU A 140 14.53 -15.57 -10.30
N ASN A 141 14.52 -15.07 -9.07
CA ASN A 141 13.39 -15.20 -8.17
C ASN A 141 12.29 -14.18 -8.47
N THR A 142 11.31 -14.58 -9.25
CA THR A 142 10.17 -13.76 -9.67
C THR A 142 9.45 -13.08 -8.49
N LYS A 143 9.31 -13.80 -7.35
CA LYS A 143 8.66 -13.22 -6.17
C LYS A 143 9.48 -12.10 -5.54
N LEU A 144 10.82 -12.24 -5.52
CA LEU A 144 11.69 -11.18 -5.02
C LEU A 144 11.64 -9.95 -5.93
N HIS A 145 11.70 -10.14 -7.26
CA HIS A 145 11.51 -9.07 -8.23
C HIS A 145 10.21 -8.33 -7.99
N TYR A 146 9.10 -9.05 -7.81
CA TYR A 146 7.79 -8.46 -7.57
C TYR A 146 7.77 -7.58 -6.31
N TYR A 147 8.17 -8.13 -5.15
CA TYR A 147 8.19 -7.35 -3.90
C TYR A 147 9.19 -6.19 -3.93
N PHE A 148 10.30 -6.36 -4.63
CA PHE A 148 11.29 -5.30 -4.82
C PHE A 148 10.72 -4.18 -5.69
N ALA A 149 10.11 -4.52 -6.85
CA ALA A 149 9.46 -3.57 -7.74
C ALA A 149 8.34 -2.78 -7.05
N GLU A 150 7.44 -3.46 -6.29
CA GLU A 150 6.40 -2.79 -5.53
C GLU A 150 6.95 -1.89 -4.41
N SER A 151 8.04 -2.32 -3.76
CA SER A 151 8.71 -1.51 -2.74
C SER A 151 9.30 -0.23 -3.35
N LEU A 152 9.93 -0.33 -4.52
CA LEU A 152 10.44 0.80 -5.27
C LEU A 152 9.32 1.73 -5.73
N LEU A 153 8.24 1.18 -6.29
CA LEU A 153 7.05 1.93 -6.71
C LEU A 153 6.46 2.74 -5.53
N SER A 154 6.24 2.05 -4.42
CA SER A 154 5.63 2.64 -3.23
C SER A 154 6.55 3.64 -2.51
N SER A 155 7.87 3.57 -2.70
CA SER A 155 8.83 4.54 -2.18
C SER A 155 9.10 5.71 -3.13
N GLY A 156 8.52 5.68 -4.34
CA GLY A 156 8.65 6.73 -5.35
C GLY A 156 9.89 6.60 -6.26
N ASP A 157 10.60 5.47 -6.22
CA ASP A 157 11.69 5.17 -7.15
C ASP A 157 11.13 4.52 -8.42
N TYR A 158 10.35 5.30 -9.15
CA TYR A 158 9.59 4.84 -10.33
C TYR A 158 10.49 4.31 -11.43
N GLN A 159 11.68 4.90 -11.62
CA GLN A 159 12.59 4.50 -12.68
C GLN A 159 13.15 3.09 -12.48
N ARG A 160 13.51 2.76 -11.22
CA ARG A 160 13.99 1.42 -10.89
C ARG A 160 12.84 0.42 -10.85
N SER A 161 11.70 0.83 -10.31
CA SER A 161 10.49 0.01 -10.29
C SER A 161 10.06 -0.42 -11.70
N LEU A 162 10.06 0.50 -12.67
CA LEU A 162 9.71 0.18 -14.06
C LEU A 162 10.64 -0.88 -14.66
N LYS A 163 11.95 -0.80 -14.42
CA LYS A 163 12.91 -1.81 -14.91
C LYS A 163 12.62 -3.21 -14.34
N GLU A 164 12.22 -3.29 -13.08
CA GLU A 164 11.86 -4.56 -12.45
C GLU A 164 10.55 -5.12 -13.02
N PHE A 165 9.56 -4.25 -13.30
CA PHE A 165 8.33 -4.68 -13.96
C PHE A 165 8.57 -5.14 -15.39
N GLU A 166 9.41 -4.43 -16.18
CA GLU A 166 9.86 -4.88 -17.50
C GLU A 166 10.59 -6.23 -17.47
N TRP A 167 11.31 -6.53 -16.38
CA TRP A 167 11.90 -7.83 -16.16
C TRP A 167 10.81 -8.89 -15.89
N LEU A 168 9.85 -8.58 -15.02
CA LEU A 168 8.74 -9.47 -14.69
C LEU A 168 7.89 -9.80 -15.92
N GLU A 169 7.56 -8.83 -16.76
CA GLU A 169 6.80 -9.01 -18.00
C GLU A 169 7.50 -9.98 -18.98
N ARG A 170 8.81 -9.97 -19.02
CA ARG A 170 9.58 -10.92 -19.86
C ARG A 170 9.59 -12.33 -19.30
N HIS A 171 9.42 -12.52 -17.99
CA HIS A 171 9.49 -13.82 -17.31
C HIS A 171 8.09 -14.37 -16.94
N ASP A 172 7.09 -13.52 -16.86
CA ASP A 172 5.67 -13.85 -16.65
C ASP A 172 4.80 -12.92 -17.50
N PRO A 173 4.77 -13.14 -18.84
CA PRO A 173 4.10 -12.24 -19.77
C PRO A 173 2.57 -12.23 -19.66
N ASP A 174 1.99 -13.17 -18.92
CA ASP A 174 0.54 -13.29 -18.77
C ASP A 174 0.02 -12.60 -17.48
N SER A 175 0.83 -11.74 -16.86
CA SER A 175 0.46 -11.04 -15.63
C SER A 175 -0.17 -9.66 -15.92
N ALA A 176 -1.49 -9.62 -16.06
CA ALA A 176 -2.22 -8.35 -16.20
C ALA A 176 -1.93 -7.37 -15.04
N ALA A 177 -1.78 -7.88 -13.82
CA ALA A 177 -1.45 -7.08 -12.64
C ALA A 177 -0.08 -6.38 -12.78
N THR A 178 0.91 -7.02 -13.42
CA THR A 178 2.23 -6.42 -13.66
C THR A 178 2.11 -5.20 -14.57
N HIS A 179 1.34 -5.29 -15.66
CA HIS A 179 1.07 -4.15 -16.53
C HIS A 179 0.40 -2.97 -15.80
N VAL A 180 -0.52 -3.24 -14.86
CA VAL A 180 -1.13 -2.17 -14.03
C VAL A 180 -0.08 -1.49 -13.16
N LEU A 181 0.86 -2.23 -12.58
CA LEU A 181 1.94 -1.69 -11.76
C LEU A 181 2.97 -0.92 -12.61
N SER A 182 3.30 -1.43 -13.82
CA SER A 182 4.11 -0.71 -14.81
C SER A 182 3.49 0.65 -15.15
N ALA A 183 2.19 0.67 -15.38
CA ALA A 183 1.46 1.91 -15.66
C ALA A 183 1.53 2.91 -14.50
N GLN A 184 1.45 2.45 -13.25
CA GLN A 184 1.60 3.34 -12.09
C GLN A 184 3.02 3.93 -12.01
N ALA A 185 4.05 3.15 -12.33
CA ALA A 185 5.42 3.64 -12.39
C ALA A 185 5.60 4.69 -13.51
N LEU A 186 5.00 4.44 -14.67
CA LEU A 186 5.02 5.36 -15.83
C LEU A 186 4.29 6.68 -15.53
N ASP A 187 3.14 6.61 -14.83
CA ASP A 187 2.43 7.81 -14.37
C ASP A 187 3.29 8.63 -13.40
N GLY A 188 3.95 7.96 -12.44
CA GLY A 188 4.93 8.58 -11.54
C GLY A 188 6.11 9.23 -12.26
N LEU A 189 6.49 8.74 -13.44
CA LEU A 189 7.50 9.31 -14.33
C LEU A 189 6.95 10.39 -15.28
N SER A 190 5.67 10.73 -15.17
CA SER A 190 4.97 11.67 -16.06
C SER A 190 4.98 11.21 -17.53
N ARG A 191 4.81 9.90 -17.76
CA ARG A 191 4.72 9.24 -19.07
C ARG A 191 3.31 8.68 -19.32
N PRO A 192 2.27 9.52 -19.36
CA PRO A 192 0.86 9.09 -19.31
C PRO A 192 0.43 8.28 -20.55
N GLU A 193 0.98 8.57 -21.73
CA GLU A 193 0.64 7.84 -22.95
C GLU A 193 1.10 6.38 -22.89
N GLU A 194 2.29 6.14 -22.32
CA GLU A 194 2.83 4.80 -22.14
C GLU A 194 2.10 4.07 -21.00
N ALA A 195 1.73 4.78 -19.95
CA ALA A 195 0.89 4.21 -18.89
C ALA A 195 -0.47 3.72 -19.42
N ILE A 196 -1.11 4.46 -20.36
CA ILE A 196 -2.33 4.01 -21.03
C ILE A 196 -2.08 2.75 -21.86
N LEU A 197 -0.94 2.62 -22.52
CA LEU A 197 -0.61 1.41 -23.29
C LEU A 197 -0.48 0.19 -22.40
N GLU A 198 0.18 0.31 -21.26
CA GLU A 198 0.29 -0.76 -20.28
C GLU A 198 -1.08 -1.16 -19.69
N LEU A 199 -1.92 -0.19 -19.32
CA LEU A 199 -3.28 -0.49 -18.83
C LEU A 199 -4.14 -1.19 -19.90
N LYS A 200 -4.00 -0.81 -21.17
CA LYS A 200 -4.67 -1.52 -22.27
C LYS A 200 -4.12 -2.93 -22.48
N ALA A 201 -2.82 -3.14 -22.29
CA ALA A 201 -2.24 -4.49 -22.31
C ALA A 201 -2.81 -5.35 -21.17
N ALA A 202 -2.93 -4.79 -19.95
CA ALA A 202 -3.61 -5.46 -18.84
C ALA A 202 -5.05 -5.87 -19.20
N LEU A 203 -5.83 -4.96 -19.79
CA LEU A 203 -7.21 -5.23 -20.20
C LEU A 203 -7.32 -6.22 -21.37
N ALA A 204 -6.32 -6.32 -22.23
CA ALA A 204 -6.27 -7.33 -23.29
C ALA A 204 -6.10 -8.74 -22.74
N GLN A 205 -5.37 -8.88 -21.64
CA GLN A 205 -5.19 -10.17 -20.94
C GLN A 205 -6.38 -10.47 -20.00
N SER A 206 -6.81 -9.48 -19.23
CA SER A 206 -7.90 -9.57 -18.26
C SER A 206 -8.88 -8.39 -18.47
N PRO A 207 -9.98 -8.58 -19.22
CA PRO A 207 -10.91 -7.48 -19.50
C PRO A 207 -11.57 -6.85 -18.25
N ALA A 208 -11.55 -7.54 -17.12
CA ALA A 208 -12.03 -7.07 -15.83
C ALA A 208 -10.88 -6.88 -14.82
N GLU A 209 -9.67 -6.54 -15.32
CA GLU A 209 -8.52 -6.31 -14.45
C GLU A 209 -8.80 -5.14 -13.51
N PRO A 210 -8.71 -5.35 -12.19
CA PRO A 210 -9.07 -4.32 -11.21
C PRO A 210 -8.25 -3.04 -11.39
N ASN A 211 -8.91 -1.90 -11.35
CA ASN A 211 -8.34 -0.56 -11.48
C ASN A 211 -7.68 -0.23 -12.83
N ALA A 212 -7.77 -1.08 -13.85
CA ALA A 212 -7.19 -0.77 -15.16
C ALA A 212 -7.98 0.32 -15.87
N HIS A 213 -9.29 0.20 -15.96
CA HIS A 213 -10.16 1.26 -16.49
C HIS A 213 -10.11 2.52 -15.61
N PHE A 214 -10.08 2.37 -14.28
CA PHE A 214 -9.91 3.49 -13.36
C PHE A 214 -8.61 4.27 -13.65
N GLY A 215 -7.48 3.57 -13.84
CA GLY A 215 -6.19 4.19 -14.17
C GLY A 215 -6.23 4.98 -15.48
N ILE A 216 -6.80 4.41 -16.55
CA ILE A 216 -6.98 5.10 -17.83
C ILE A 216 -7.86 6.35 -17.65
N GLY A 217 -8.99 6.20 -16.96
CA GLY A 217 -9.90 7.29 -16.66
C GLY A 217 -9.25 8.42 -15.89
N PHE A 218 -8.43 8.08 -14.88
CA PHE A 218 -7.69 9.07 -14.10
C PHE A 218 -6.65 9.82 -14.94
N ILE A 219 -5.92 9.13 -15.82
CA ILE A 219 -4.98 9.77 -16.75
C ILE A 219 -5.72 10.73 -17.69
N TYR A 220 -6.85 10.31 -18.29
CA TYR A 220 -7.66 11.20 -19.12
C TYR A 220 -8.19 12.40 -18.34
N TRP A 221 -8.60 12.20 -17.08
CA TRP A 221 -9.05 13.27 -16.19
C TRP A 221 -7.94 14.31 -15.95
N THR A 222 -6.68 13.89 -15.72
CA THR A 222 -5.54 14.80 -15.57
C THR A 222 -5.26 15.59 -16.84
N GLN A 223 -5.53 15.00 -18.00
CA GLN A 223 -5.41 15.63 -19.33
C GLN A 223 -6.63 16.49 -19.70
N GLN A 224 -7.63 16.64 -18.83
CA GLN A 224 -8.88 17.35 -19.07
C GLN A 224 -9.71 16.78 -20.24
N LYS A 225 -9.53 15.49 -20.55
CA LYS A 225 -10.31 14.73 -21.52
C LYS A 225 -11.52 14.12 -20.84
N ASP A 226 -12.45 14.98 -20.41
CA ASP A 226 -13.55 14.62 -19.51
C ASP A 226 -14.49 13.55 -20.10
N ASP A 227 -14.73 13.52 -21.42
CA ASP A 227 -15.59 12.50 -22.06
C ASP A 227 -14.93 11.11 -22.04
N ASP A 228 -13.63 11.06 -22.27
CA ASP A 228 -12.88 9.81 -22.20
C ASP A 228 -12.76 9.32 -20.76
N ALA A 229 -12.52 10.23 -19.82
CA ALA A 229 -12.46 9.91 -18.39
C ALA A 229 -13.82 9.34 -17.88
N GLU A 230 -14.91 9.99 -18.23
CA GLU A 230 -16.26 9.50 -17.87
C GLU A 230 -16.52 8.09 -18.39
N ARG A 231 -16.17 7.82 -19.67
CA ARG A 231 -16.35 6.50 -20.26
C ARG A 231 -15.58 5.43 -19.49
N GLU A 232 -14.31 5.68 -19.19
CA GLU A 232 -13.47 4.71 -18.52
C GLU A 232 -13.89 4.49 -17.05
N PHE A 233 -14.27 5.54 -16.31
CA PHE A 233 -14.81 5.37 -14.96
C PHE A 233 -16.10 4.56 -14.93
N ARG A 234 -16.97 4.70 -15.95
CA ARG A 234 -18.18 3.87 -16.07
C ARG A 234 -17.84 2.41 -16.35
N LEU A 235 -16.84 2.14 -17.22
CA LEU A 235 -16.39 0.77 -17.49
C LEU A 235 -15.80 0.12 -16.22
N GLU A 236 -15.05 0.85 -15.43
CA GLU A 236 -14.57 0.35 -14.11
C GLU A 236 -15.75 -0.01 -13.21
N LEU A 237 -16.78 0.83 -13.15
CA LEU A 237 -17.96 0.63 -12.30
C LEU A 237 -18.88 -0.49 -12.80
N ASP A 238 -18.85 -0.81 -14.09
CA ASP A 238 -19.57 -1.97 -14.65
C ASP A 238 -18.91 -3.28 -14.18
N HIS A 239 -17.60 -3.29 -13.97
CA HIS A 239 -16.84 -4.45 -13.47
C HIS A 239 -16.75 -4.47 -11.94
N ASP A 240 -16.49 -3.33 -11.30
CA ASP A 240 -16.42 -3.20 -9.84
C ASP A 240 -17.31 -2.07 -9.31
N PRO A 241 -18.60 -2.33 -9.10
CA PRO A 241 -19.53 -1.36 -8.51
C PRO A 241 -19.18 -0.93 -7.09
N ALA A 242 -18.23 -1.61 -6.43
CA ALA A 242 -17.76 -1.27 -5.09
C ALA A 242 -16.53 -0.34 -5.11
N ASN A 243 -16.03 0.06 -6.27
CA ASN A 243 -14.95 1.01 -6.39
C ASN A 243 -15.40 2.44 -6.03
N ALA A 244 -15.29 2.81 -4.75
CA ALA A 244 -15.68 4.13 -4.24
C ALA A 244 -14.92 5.27 -4.92
N GLN A 245 -13.65 5.06 -5.29
CA GLN A 245 -12.85 6.07 -5.99
C GLN A 245 -13.41 6.36 -7.38
N ALA A 246 -13.77 5.32 -8.13
CA ALA A 246 -14.33 5.49 -9.47
C ALA A 246 -15.67 6.27 -9.44
N TRP A 247 -16.54 6.01 -8.45
CA TRP A 247 -17.75 6.81 -8.24
C TRP A 247 -17.42 8.28 -7.98
N ALA A 248 -16.43 8.55 -7.12
CA ALA A 248 -16.06 9.91 -6.76
C ALA A 248 -15.44 10.68 -7.93
N TRP A 249 -14.52 10.05 -8.68
CA TRP A 249 -13.91 10.72 -9.84
C TRP A 249 -14.90 10.89 -11.01
N LEU A 250 -15.85 9.98 -11.17
CA LEU A 250 -16.96 10.18 -12.11
C LEU A 250 -17.81 11.39 -11.70
N ALA A 251 -18.05 11.58 -10.41
CA ALA A 251 -18.74 12.76 -9.90
C ALA A 251 -17.94 14.05 -10.15
N ASP A 252 -16.62 14.05 -9.93
CA ASP A 252 -15.77 15.21 -10.20
C ASP A 252 -15.79 15.63 -11.68
N VAL A 253 -15.82 14.68 -12.60
CA VAL A 253 -16.02 14.99 -14.04
C VAL A 253 -17.32 15.76 -14.26
N LEU A 254 -18.42 15.37 -13.61
CA LEU A 254 -19.70 16.08 -13.70
C LEU A 254 -19.65 17.45 -13.01
N ILE A 255 -18.97 17.57 -11.87
CA ILE A 255 -18.71 18.85 -11.18
C ILE A 255 -17.98 19.84 -12.11
N ARG A 256 -16.95 19.38 -12.82
CA ARG A 256 -16.23 20.20 -13.81
C ARG A 256 -17.15 20.76 -14.91
N ARG A 257 -18.18 20.00 -15.29
CA ARG A 257 -19.20 20.41 -16.25
C ARG A 257 -20.35 21.21 -15.63
N ASN A 258 -20.28 21.49 -14.32
CA ASN A 258 -21.32 22.15 -13.52
C ASN A 258 -22.64 21.34 -13.47
N ASP A 259 -22.61 20.03 -13.70
CA ASP A 259 -23.76 19.13 -13.59
C ASP A 259 -23.87 18.58 -12.15
N PHE A 260 -24.11 19.51 -11.20
CA PHE A 260 -24.16 19.20 -9.77
C PHE A 260 -25.31 18.23 -9.41
N GLU A 261 -26.39 18.29 -10.16
CA GLU A 261 -27.57 17.46 -9.92
C GLU A 261 -27.25 15.97 -10.15
N LYS A 262 -26.55 15.66 -11.25
CA LYS A 262 -26.11 14.30 -11.52
C LYS A 262 -24.89 13.86 -10.70
N ALA A 263 -24.03 14.78 -10.29
CA ALA A 263 -22.86 14.47 -9.47
C ALA A 263 -23.25 13.98 -8.06
N ARG A 264 -24.25 14.60 -7.44
CA ARG A 264 -24.63 14.33 -6.04
C ARG A 264 -24.91 12.84 -5.74
N PRO A 265 -25.77 12.11 -6.48
CA PRO A 265 -26.01 10.70 -6.19
C PRO A 265 -24.75 9.83 -6.34
N LEU A 266 -23.78 10.22 -7.18
CA LEU A 266 -22.51 9.50 -7.32
C LEU A 266 -21.60 9.75 -6.11
N ILE A 267 -21.57 10.98 -5.60
CA ILE A 267 -20.87 11.33 -4.36
C ILE A 267 -21.44 10.55 -3.18
N ASP A 268 -22.76 10.53 -3.04
CA ASP A 268 -23.44 9.81 -1.96
C ASP A 268 -23.13 8.31 -2.05
N LYS A 269 -23.09 7.76 -3.26
CA LYS A 269 -22.70 6.35 -3.50
C LYS A 269 -21.24 6.10 -3.08
N ALA A 270 -20.31 6.96 -3.49
CA ALA A 270 -18.90 6.84 -3.10
C ALA A 270 -18.73 6.83 -1.58
N LEU A 271 -19.34 7.79 -0.88
CA LEU A 271 -19.26 7.91 0.58
C LEU A 271 -19.98 6.78 1.32
N SER A 272 -21.03 6.20 0.73
CA SER A 272 -21.71 5.01 1.30
C SER A 272 -20.82 3.77 1.27
N ILE A 273 -19.89 3.66 0.31
CA ILE A 273 -18.95 2.55 0.16
C ILE A 273 -17.71 2.78 1.03
N ASP A 274 -17.07 3.92 0.90
CA ASP A 274 -15.95 4.32 1.75
C ASP A 274 -16.09 5.80 2.20
N PRO A 275 -16.43 6.04 3.48
CA PRO A 275 -16.55 7.39 4.05
C PRO A 275 -15.22 8.16 4.10
N ARG A 276 -14.11 7.60 3.67
CA ARG A 276 -12.79 8.26 3.67
C ARG A 276 -12.33 8.67 2.28
N VAL A 277 -13.22 8.68 1.30
CA VAL A 277 -12.89 9.16 -0.05
C VAL A 277 -12.81 10.69 -0.04
N ARG A 278 -11.59 11.22 0.02
CA ARG A 278 -11.31 12.66 0.13
C ARG A 278 -11.98 13.49 -0.97
N ILE A 279 -11.88 13.04 -2.23
CA ILE A 279 -12.45 13.78 -3.38
C ILE A 279 -13.97 13.87 -3.27
N ALA A 280 -14.64 12.85 -2.74
CA ALA A 280 -16.09 12.89 -2.55
C ALA A 280 -16.53 13.95 -1.51
N HIS A 281 -15.77 14.10 -0.41
CA HIS A 281 -16.02 15.19 0.55
C HIS A 281 -15.76 16.58 -0.05
N LEU A 282 -14.68 16.72 -0.84
CA LEU A 282 -14.40 17.96 -1.56
C LEU A 282 -15.59 18.33 -2.47
N ASP A 283 -16.06 17.40 -3.26
CA ASP A 283 -17.13 17.59 -4.24
C ASP A 283 -18.48 17.81 -3.57
N LEU A 284 -18.76 17.11 -2.47
CA LEU A 284 -19.95 17.35 -1.66
C LEU A 284 -19.94 18.78 -1.10
N GLY A 285 -18.79 19.21 -0.61
CA GLY A 285 -18.61 20.60 -0.15
C GLY A 285 -18.86 21.64 -1.25
N ILE A 286 -18.43 21.36 -2.50
CA ILE A 286 -18.68 22.21 -3.65
C ILE A 286 -20.18 22.24 -3.99
N CYS A 287 -20.87 21.08 -4.03
CA CYS A 287 -22.31 21.00 -4.26
C CYS A 287 -23.11 21.76 -3.20
N LEU A 288 -22.78 21.57 -1.92
CA LEU A 288 -23.44 22.25 -0.80
C LEU A 288 -23.25 23.77 -0.85
N ALA A 289 -22.06 24.22 -1.23
CA ALA A 289 -21.78 25.66 -1.40
C ALA A 289 -22.60 26.26 -2.55
N GLN A 290 -22.79 25.53 -3.65
CA GLN A 290 -23.67 25.93 -4.75
C GLN A 290 -25.12 26.10 -4.30
N ASP A 291 -25.57 25.23 -3.39
CA ASP A 291 -26.91 25.32 -2.76
C ASP A 291 -26.97 26.37 -1.63
N LYS A 292 -25.88 27.10 -1.39
CA LYS A 292 -25.75 28.10 -0.29
C LYS A 292 -25.87 27.48 1.11
N GLN A 293 -25.65 26.17 1.25
CA GLN A 293 -25.61 25.47 2.54
C GLN A 293 -24.22 25.57 3.15
N TYR A 294 -23.77 26.80 3.42
CA TYR A 294 -22.37 27.11 3.74
C TYR A 294 -21.83 26.36 4.97
N ASP A 295 -22.62 26.23 6.04
CA ASP A 295 -22.15 25.56 7.25
C ASP A 295 -21.85 24.07 6.97
N ARG A 296 -22.73 23.37 6.24
CA ARG A 296 -22.49 21.98 5.83
C ARG A 296 -21.34 21.88 4.83
N ALA A 297 -21.23 22.80 3.88
CA ALA A 297 -20.11 22.84 2.95
C ALA A 297 -18.76 22.97 3.68
N ILE A 298 -18.72 23.79 4.74
CA ILE A 298 -17.52 23.97 5.59
C ILE A 298 -17.16 22.64 6.29
N GLU A 299 -18.14 21.91 6.80
CA GLU A 299 -17.91 20.60 7.45
C GLU A 299 -17.28 19.60 6.48
N GLU A 300 -17.86 19.44 5.29
CA GLU A 300 -17.36 18.52 4.28
C GLU A 300 -15.96 18.89 3.76
N LEU A 301 -15.70 20.18 3.52
CA LEU A 301 -14.39 20.64 3.09
C LEU A 301 -13.32 20.45 4.18
N LYS A 302 -13.68 20.62 5.46
CA LYS A 302 -12.80 20.29 6.58
C LYS A 302 -12.52 18.81 6.67
N GLU A 303 -13.49 17.96 6.39
CA GLU A 303 -13.26 16.51 6.34
C GLU A 303 -12.32 16.14 5.17
N ALA A 304 -12.46 16.76 3.99
CA ALA A 304 -11.53 16.58 2.90
C ALA A 304 -10.09 16.99 3.29
N ILE A 305 -9.93 18.08 4.04
CA ILE A 305 -8.64 18.53 4.59
C ILE A 305 -8.10 17.53 5.62
N ARG A 306 -8.94 17.05 6.54
CA ARG A 306 -8.55 16.06 7.55
C ARG A 306 -8.01 14.78 6.92
N LEU A 307 -8.55 14.40 5.77
CA LEU A 307 -8.13 13.19 5.04
C LEU A 307 -6.81 13.38 4.28
N ASP A 308 -6.51 14.60 3.83
CA ASP A 308 -5.22 14.97 3.24
C ASP A 308 -5.04 16.51 3.30
N ASP A 309 -4.31 16.97 4.28
CA ASP A 309 -4.05 18.39 4.55
C ASP A 309 -2.93 19.00 3.68
N ALA A 310 -2.18 18.16 2.96
CA ALA A 310 -1.16 18.60 2.03
C ALA A 310 -1.72 19.10 0.68
N LYS A 311 -2.99 18.82 0.40
CA LYS A 311 -3.65 19.24 -0.85
C LYS A 311 -4.27 20.62 -0.72
N THR A 312 -3.89 21.51 -1.61
CA THR A 312 -4.35 22.92 -1.60
C THR A 312 -5.79 23.12 -2.09
N ASP A 313 -6.37 22.17 -2.80
CA ASP A 313 -7.69 22.29 -3.43
C ASP A 313 -8.82 22.49 -2.40
N ALA A 314 -8.86 21.66 -1.35
CA ALA A 314 -9.88 21.77 -0.30
C ALA A 314 -9.74 23.06 0.51
N HIS A 315 -8.52 23.47 0.86
CA HIS A 315 -8.26 24.75 1.52
C HIS A 315 -8.73 25.95 0.67
N PHE A 316 -8.44 25.90 -0.64
CA PHE A 316 -8.87 26.95 -1.56
C PHE A 316 -10.39 27.02 -1.68
N ARG A 317 -11.08 25.88 -1.76
CA ARG A 317 -12.55 25.82 -1.78
C ARG A 317 -13.15 26.31 -0.46
N LEU A 318 -12.57 25.91 0.68
CA LEU A 318 -13.00 26.34 2.01
C LEU A 318 -12.86 27.87 2.17
N ALA A 319 -11.76 28.44 1.70
CA ALA A 319 -11.57 29.89 1.70
C ALA A 319 -12.67 30.63 0.93
N ARG A 320 -13.06 30.10 -0.24
CA ARG A 320 -14.16 30.66 -1.02
C ARG A 320 -15.48 30.56 -0.28
N VAL A 321 -15.79 29.41 0.30
CA VAL A 321 -17.02 29.20 1.07
C VAL A 321 -17.07 30.15 2.27
N TYR A 322 -15.97 30.33 3.02
CA TYR A 322 -15.90 31.30 4.12
C TYR A 322 -16.17 32.73 3.63
N LYS A 323 -15.62 33.12 2.48
CA LYS A 323 -15.88 34.47 1.92
C LYS A 323 -17.35 34.64 1.60
N GLU A 324 -17.99 33.66 0.96
CA GLU A 324 -19.43 33.71 0.59
C GLU A 324 -20.33 33.66 1.83
N ALA A 325 -19.89 32.98 2.90
CA ALA A 325 -20.56 32.91 4.20
C ALA A 325 -20.35 34.17 5.07
N GLY A 326 -19.64 35.22 4.58
CA GLY A 326 -19.38 36.44 5.33
C GLY A 326 -18.33 36.26 6.44
N LYS A 327 -17.43 35.31 6.34
CA LYS A 327 -16.34 35.02 7.28
C LYS A 327 -14.96 35.34 6.67
N PRO A 328 -14.63 36.65 6.47
CA PRO A 328 -13.43 37.03 5.71
C PRO A 328 -12.10 36.73 6.43
N ALA A 329 -12.09 36.67 7.76
CA ALA A 329 -10.89 36.39 8.53
C ALA A 329 -10.49 34.91 8.35
N GLU A 330 -11.46 34.00 8.42
CA GLU A 330 -11.29 32.57 8.19
C GLU A 330 -10.88 32.30 6.73
N SER A 331 -11.48 33.01 5.78
CA SER A 331 -11.09 32.95 4.37
C SER A 331 -9.62 33.30 4.16
N ALA A 332 -9.17 34.39 4.79
CA ALA A 332 -7.77 34.85 4.70
C ALA A 332 -6.80 33.80 5.31
N ALA A 333 -7.16 33.19 6.44
CA ALA A 333 -6.36 32.14 7.08
C ALA A 333 -6.16 30.92 6.16
N GLU A 334 -7.22 30.45 5.49
CA GLU A 334 -7.12 29.32 4.55
C GLU A 334 -6.27 29.66 3.32
N LEU A 335 -6.37 30.88 2.78
CA LEU A 335 -5.52 31.33 1.67
C LEU A 335 -4.04 31.41 2.06
N ASP A 336 -3.73 31.76 3.30
CA ASP A 336 -2.37 31.73 3.81
C ASP A 336 -1.82 30.31 3.92
N ILE A 337 -2.66 29.32 4.27
CA ILE A 337 -2.29 27.91 4.22
C ILE A 337 -1.99 27.48 2.78
N VAL A 338 -2.85 27.82 1.83
CA VAL A 338 -2.64 27.53 0.40
C VAL A 338 -1.31 28.08 -0.09
N ARG A 339 -0.96 29.32 0.32
CA ARG A 339 0.33 29.92 -0.06
C ARG A 339 1.49 29.13 0.51
N ARG A 340 1.49 28.84 1.81
CA ARG A 340 2.56 28.07 2.47
C ARG A 340 2.77 26.70 1.85
N LEU A 341 1.69 25.94 1.58
CA LEU A 341 1.78 24.62 0.96
C LEU A 341 2.35 24.67 -0.46
N ARG A 342 2.02 25.71 -1.23
CA ARG A 342 2.60 25.93 -2.57
C ARG A 342 4.09 26.26 -2.50
N ASP A 343 4.48 27.14 -1.58
CA ASP A 343 5.88 27.54 -1.40
C ASP A 343 6.72 26.34 -0.97
N GLN A 344 6.26 25.54 -0.02
CA GLN A 344 6.91 24.31 0.41
C GLN A 344 7.07 23.32 -0.74
N LYS A 345 6.03 23.10 -1.53
CA LYS A 345 6.10 22.21 -2.70
C LYS A 345 7.13 22.69 -3.74
N ASN A 346 7.24 24.01 -3.94
CA ASN A 346 8.22 24.58 -4.85
C ASN A 346 9.65 24.40 -4.31
N GLU A 347 9.86 24.57 -3.01
CA GLU A 347 11.15 24.34 -2.35
C GLU A 347 11.56 22.85 -2.44
N ASP A 348 10.64 21.92 -2.16
CA ASP A 348 10.87 20.48 -2.27
C ASP A 348 11.24 20.07 -3.72
N ASN A 349 10.55 20.64 -4.71
CA ASN A 349 10.85 20.39 -6.11
C ASN A 349 12.23 20.98 -6.49
N LEU A 350 12.58 22.15 -6.02
CA LEU A 350 13.88 22.76 -6.25
C LEU A 350 15.01 21.92 -5.63
N GLN A 351 14.81 21.46 -4.40
CA GLN A 351 15.77 20.56 -3.73
C GLN A 351 15.99 19.26 -4.51
N LYS A 352 14.91 18.63 -5.01
CA LYS A 352 15.00 17.41 -5.83
C LYS A 352 15.81 17.61 -7.11
N VAL A 353 15.71 18.79 -7.73
CA VAL A 353 16.45 19.12 -8.96
C VAL A 353 17.91 19.49 -8.69
N THR A 354 18.18 20.10 -7.53
CA THR A 354 19.52 20.62 -7.19
C THR A 354 20.34 19.66 -6.32
N SER A 355 19.72 18.65 -5.71
CA SER A 355 20.45 17.63 -4.95
C SER A 355 21.23 16.74 -5.92
N PRO A 356 22.56 16.55 -5.73
CA PRO A 356 23.28 15.57 -6.50
C PRO A 356 22.70 14.17 -6.25
N PRO A 357 22.73 13.28 -7.27
CA PRO A 357 22.30 11.89 -7.05
C PRO A 357 23.12 11.31 -5.88
N PRO A 358 22.51 10.44 -5.05
CA PRO A 358 23.21 9.83 -3.94
C PRO A 358 24.49 9.17 -4.46
N GLU A 359 25.66 9.62 -3.98
CA GLU A 359 26.93 8.99 -4.29
C GLU A 359 26.86 7.53 -3.81
N PHE A 360 27.04 6.62 -4.75
CA PHE A 360 27.22 5.21 -4.46
C PHE A 360 28.51 5.09 -3.64
N GLN A 361 28.38 4.94 -2.32
CA GLN A 361 29.50 4.57 -1.46
C GLN A 361 29.63 3.04 -1.52
N PRO A 362 30.64 2.51 -2.23
CA PRO A 362 30.91 1.08 -2.14
C PRO A 362 31.27 0.77 -0.69
N GLY A 363 30.55 -0.19 -0.11
CA GLY A 363 30.63 -0.55 1.29
C GLY A 363 32.08 -0.79 1.77
N LYS A 364 32.37 -0.21 2.94
CA LYS A 364 33.54 -0.56 3.73
C LYS A 364 33.32 -1.89 4.44
#